data_3465d72d2299a52c8d12ca51a1e9d6d8
#
_entry.id   3465d72d2299a52c8d12ca51a1e9d6d8
#
_cell.length_a   1.000
_cell.length_b   1.000
_cell.length_c   1.000
_cell.angle_alpha   90.00
_cell.angle_beta   90.00
_cell.angle_gamma   90.00
#
_symmetry.space_group_name_H-M   'P 1'
#
loop_
_entity.id
_entity.type
_entity.pdbx_description
1 polymer ?
#
loop_
_entity_poly.entity_id
_entity_poly.type
_entity_poly.pdbx_seq_one_letter_code
_entity_poly.pdbx_strand_id
1 'polypeptide(L)'
;MKAQHRIAILTISLLVLAVVCVRSAPSVGAAATGQVIGTVKFDGPAPHLKPIDMSKDPACAQTRGGAPAATEGVVVGANGGLANVVVYITQGLTGNESTTASLATIDQKGCMYVPHVVAMNVGQHLTVLNSDKTAHNIHPQPNPTGGNSQWNKSQTVGAGPIDVAWSNEEVAIPVKCNIHPWMRAYIAVVKGPFGLSDESGSFKLENVPPGTYTLTAWQETYGTQTQKVTVAAGKPATADFTFKGK
;
A
#
# COMPACT_ATOMS: atom_id res chain seq x y z
N MET A 1 6.05 -93.48 44.70
CA MET A 1 6.90 -92.41 44.22
C MET A 1 6.36 -92.03 42.80
N LYS A 2 5.63 -90.91 42.66
CA LYS A 2 4.97 -90.52 41.43
C LYS A 2 5.76 -89.37 40.79
N ALA A 3 6.29 -89.60 39.58
CA ALA A 3 6.99 -88.56 38.79
C ALA A 3 5.95 -87.73 38.07
N GLN A 4 5.94 -86.41 38.23
CA GLN A 4 5.13 -85.50 37.53
C GLN A 4 5.90 -84.91 36.33
N HIS A 5 5.40 -85.15 35.14
CA HIS A 5 5.93 -84.54 33.92
C HIS A 5 5.31 -83.16 33.77
N ARG A 6 6.13 -82.10 33.70
CA ARG A 6 5.75 -80.75 33.37
C ARG A 6 5.91 -80.55 31.88
N ILE A 7 4.79 -80.35 31.15
CA ILE A 7 4.78 -79.98 29.76
C ILE A 7 4.92 -78.42 29.68
N ALA A 8 5.97 -77.95 29.05
CA ALA A 8 6.19 -76.52 28.78
C ALA A 8 5.55 -76.20 27.46
N ILE A 9 4.52 -75.39 27.50
CA ILE A 9 3.84 -74.83 26.26
C ILE A 9 4.63 -73.57 25.82
N LEU A 10 5.28 -73.67 24.68
CA LEU A 10 6.00 -72.57 24.03
C LEU A 10 4.99 -71.74 23.18
N THR A 11 4.57 -70.60 23.66
CA THR A 11 3.70 -69.67 22.87
C THR A 11 4.62 -68.81 21.98
N ILE A 12 4.53 -69.03 20.68
CA ILE A 12 5.19 -68.23 19.67
C ILE A 12 4.28 -67.02 19.40
N SER A 13 4.68 -65.83 19.89
CA SER A 13 3.98 -64.55 19.55
C SER A 13 4.46 -64.05 18.19
N LEU A 14 3.59 -64.09 17.21
CA LEU A 14 3.80 -63.56 15.88
C LEU A 14 3.63 -62.02 15.94
N LEU A 15 4.70 -61.25 15.89
CA LEU A 15 4.68 -59.79 15.81
C LEU A 15 4.43 -59.39 14.36
N VAL A 16 3.19 -58.96 14.02
CA VAL A 16 2.85 -58.42 12.72
C VAL A 16 3.30 -56.95 12.69
N LEU A 17 4.40 -56.65 11.99
CA LEU A 17 4.90 -55.30 11.79
C LEU A 17 4.05 -54.65 10.66
N ALA A 18 3.06 -53.84 11.03
CA ALA A 18 2.30 -53.06 10.06
C ALA A 18 3.18 -51.90 9.56
N VAL A 19 3.69 -51.99 8.34
CA VAL A 19 4.39 -50.90 7.67
C VAL A 19 3.33 -49.88 7.23
N VAL A 20 3.17 -48.79 8.01
CA VAL A 20 2.34 -47.63 7.61
C VAL A 20 3.11 -46.85 6.55
N CYS A 21 2.77 -47.07 5.29
CA CYS A 21 3.21 -46.22 4.17
C CYS A 21 2.57 -44.83 4.29
N VAL A 22 3.25 -43.90 4.98
CA VAL A 22 2.84 -42.48 4.98
C VAL A 22 3.12 -41.93 3.57
N ARG A 23 2.08 -41.85 2.75
CA ARG A 23 2.16 -41.15 1.46
C ARG A 23 2.24 -39.65 1.76
N SER A 24 3.43 -39.06 1.63
CA SER A 24 3.61 -37.62 1.61
C SER A 24 2.79 -37.08 0.44
N ALA A 25 1.73 -36.34 0.73
CA ALA A 25 1.01 -35.58 -0.29
C ALA A 25 2.02 -34.56 -0.87
N PRO A 26 2.07 -34.39 -2.21
CA PRO A 26 2.91 -33.36 -2.80
C PRO A 26 2.45 -32.00 -2.24
N SER A 27 3.36 -31.28 -1.62
CA SER A 27 3.13 -29.88 -1.23
C SER A 27 2.88 -29.13 -2.54
N VAL A 28 1.68 -28.61 -2.75
CA VAL A 28 1.41 -27.66 -3.81
C VAL A 28 2.21 -26.41 -3.46
N GLY A 29 3.42 -26.32 -4.03
CA GLY A 29 4.23 -25.12 -3.89
C GLY A 29 3.43 -23.93 -4.40
N ALA A 30 3.39 -22.84 -3.62
CA ALA A 30 2.77 -21.60 -4.08
C ALA A 30 3.35 -21.24 -5.47
N ALA A 31 2.50 -21.00 -6.44
CA ALA A 31 2.95 -20.60 -7.77
C ALA A 31 3.84 -19.35 -7.65
N ALA A 32 5.00 -19.36 -8.32
CA ALA A 32 5.90 -18.22 -8.30
C ALA A 32 5.16 -16.98 -8.78
N THR A 33 5.15 -15.91 -7.97
CA THR A 33 4.55 -14.63 -8.33
C THR A 33 5.42 -13.91 -9.35
N GLY A 34 4.80 -13.05 -10.16
CA GLY A 34 5.47 -12.09 -11.01
C GLY A 34 5.46 -10.70 -10.40
N GLN A 35 5.76 -9.73 -11.20
CA GLN A 35 5.69 -8.30 -10.85
C GLN A 35 5.20 -7.50 -12.06
N VAL A 36 4.64 -6.33 -11.80
CA VAL A 36 4.40 -5.32 -12.83
C VAL A 36 5.32 -4.14 -12.55
N ILE A 37 6.06 -3.72 -13.57
CA ILE A 37 6.92 -2.54 -13.54
C ILE A 37 6.48 -1.59 -14.65
N GLY A 38 6.72 -0.31 -14.46
CA GLY A 38 6.39 0.65 -15.51
C GLY A 38 6.75 2.06 -15.13
N THR A 39 6.40 2.97 -16.04
CA THR A 39 6.59 4.40 -15.88
C THR A 39 5.27 5.14 -16.06
N VAL A 40 5.10 6.20 -15.29
CA VAL A 40 4.05 7.18 -15.48
C VAL A 40 4.67 8.47 -15.97
N LYS A 41 4.25 8.93 -17.15
CA LYS A 41 4.75 10.16 -17.75
C LYS A 41 3.69 11.25 -17.78
N PHE A 42 4.17 12.47 -17.73
CA PHE A 42 3.39 13.66 -17.98
C PHE A 42 3.69 14.19 -19.40
N ASP A 43 2.66 14.33 -20.21
CA ASP A 43 2.73 14.88 -21.56
C ASP A 43 2.22 16.32 -21.54
N GLY A 44 3.14 17.26 -21.70
CA GLY A 44 2.90 18.69 -21.67
C GLY A 44 3.92 19.44 -20.81
N PRO A 45 3.85 20.77 -20.76
CA PRO A 45 4.67 21.57 -19.88
C PRO A 45 4.33 21.30 -18.42
N ALA A 46 5.36 21.07 -17.59
CA ALA A 46 5.16 20.88 -16.15
C ALA A 46 4.43 22.12 -15.57
N PRO A 47 3.34 21.94 -14.84
CA PRO A 47 2.61 23.07 -14.28
C PRO A 47 3.44 23.77 -13.21
N HIS A 48 3.34 25.10 -13.16
CA HIS A 48 3.95 25.87 -12.09
C HIS A 48 3.24 25.54 -10.77
N LEU A 49 4.02 24.95 -9.84
CA LEU A 49 3.52 24.70 -8.50
C LEU A 49 3.32 26.01 -7.76
N LYS A 50 2.13 26.22 -7.21
CA LYS A 50 1.83 27.43 -6.45
C LYS A 50 2.57 27.41 -5.12
N PRO A 51 3.31 28.48 -4.77
CA PRO A 51 3.90 28.59 -3.45
C PRO A 51 2.80 28.63 -2.39
N ILE A 52 3.07 28.03 -1.25
CA ILE A 52 2.18 28.05 -0.09
C ILE A 52 2.62 29.17 0.82
N ASP A 53 1.72 30.12 1.08
CA ASP A 53 1.96 31.18 2.06
C ASP A 53 1.67 30.66 3.48
N MET A 54 2.74 30.46 4.25
CA MET A 54 2.67 30.07 5.67
C MET A 54 2.91 31.24 6.62
N SER A 55 2.92 32.48 6.14
CA SER A 55 3.26 33.68 6.95
C SER A 55 2.29 33.90 8.12
N LYS A 56 1.07 33.40 8.03
CA LYS A 56 0.06 33.48 9.09
C LYS A 56 0.30 32.53 10.27
N ASP A 57 1.20 31.56 10.10
CA ASP A 57 1.64 30.66 11.18
C ASP A 57 3.18 30.73 11.31
N PRO A 58 3.69 31.48 12.28
CA PRO A 58 5.13 31.64 12.47
C PRO A 58 5.86 30.33 12.75
N ALA A 59 5.21 29.37 13.42
CA ALA A 59 5.81 28.05 13.68
C ALA A 59 6.04 27.30 12.38
N CYS A 60 5.05 27.29 11.47
CA CYS A 60 5.17 26.68 10.16
C CYS A 60 6.24 27.38 9.28
N ALA A 61 6.24 28.71 9.28
CA ALA A 61 7.25 29.47 8.53
C ALA A 61 8.69 29.16 8.99
N GLN A 62 8.90 28.99 10.31
CA GLN A 62 10.21 28.66 10.88
C GLN A 62 10.63 27.22 10.65
N THR A 63 9.70 26.26 10.67
CA THR A 63 9.98 24.81 10.55
C THR A 63 10.70 24.48 9.25
N ARG A 64 10.49 25.25 8.20
CA ARG A 64 11.11 25.05 6.88
C ARG A 64 12.40 25.85 6.67
N GLY A 65 12.87 26.59 7.66
CA GLY A 65 14.09 27.41 7.54
C GLY A 65 14.01 28.46 6.44
N GLY A 66 12.80 28.95 6.11
CA GLY A 66 12.56 29.90 5.04
C GLY A 66 12.43 29.27 3.64
N ALA A 67 12.57 27.96 3.50
CA ALA A 67 12.36 27.30 2.22
C ALA A 67 10.86 27.34 1.86
N PRO A 68 10.49 27.79 0.64
CA PRO A 68 9.10 27.83 0.22
C PRO A 68 8.53 26.42 0.13
N ALA A 69 7.31 26.24 0.61
CA ALA A 69 6.50 25.07 0.28
C ALA A 69 5.74 25.34 -1.01
N ALA A 70 5.43 24.29 -1.73
CA ALA A 70 4.59 24.37 -2.91
C ALA A 70 3.50 23.29 -2.86
N THR A 71 2.42 23.50 -3.60
CA THR A 71 1.38 22.48 -3.74
C THR A 71 1.94 21.26 -4.47
N GLU A 72 1.51 20.06 -4.06
CA GLU A 72 2.04 18.78 -4.57
C GLU A 72 1.05 18.05 -5.51
N GLY A 73 -0.01 18.75 -5.95
CA GLY A 73 -1.06 18.15 -6.78
C GLY A 73 -0.60 17.63 -8.14
N VAL A 74 0.50 18.16 -8.69
CA VAL A 74 1.14 17.63 -9.89
C VAL A 74 2.64 17.81 -9.76
N VAL A 75 3.35 16.74 -9.45
CA VAL A 75 4.81 16.74 -9.32
C VAL A 75 5.41 16.05 -10.52
N VAL A 76 6.06 16.84 -11.39
CA VAL A 76 6.74 16.34 -12.60
C VAL A 76 8.24 16.45 -12.41
N GLY A 77 8.92 15.32 -12.46
CA GLY A 77 10.36 15.25 -12.35
C GLY A 77 11.08 15.68 -13.64
N ALA A 78 12.41 15.80 -13.56
CA ALA A 78 13.26 16.33 -14.63
C ALA A 78 13.12 15.61 -16.00
N ASN A 79 12.75 14.33 -15.98
CA ASN A 79 12.59 13.50 -17.17
C ASN A 79 11.12 13.36 -17.63
N GLY A 80 10.22 14.22 -17.14
CA GLY A 80 8.80 14.12 -17.42
C GLY A 80 8.09 12.98 -16.68
N GLY A 81 8.72 12.37 -15.69
CA GLY A 81 8.09 11.40 -14.80
C GLY A 81 7.04 12.09 -13.93
N LEU A 82 5.87 11.48 -13.78
CA LEU A 82 4.78 11.99 -12.93
C LEU A 82 4.76 11.22 -11.61
N ALA A 83 5.04 11.91 -10.51
CA ALA A 83 5.01 11.34 -9.17
C ALA A 83 3.60 11.27 -8.58
N ASN A 84 3.48 10.57 -7.46
CA ASN A 84 2.25 10.46 -6.66
C ASN A 84 1.07 9.81 -7.42
N VAL A 85 1.36 8.94 -8.39
CA VAL A 85 0.33 8.16 -9.08
C VAL A 85 0.24 6.79 -8.42
N VAL A 86 -0.96 6.43 -7.96
CA VAL A 86 -1.24 5.10 -7.42
C VAL A 86 -1.63 4.17 -8.56
N VAL A 87 -0.86 3.10 -8.75
CA VAL A 87 -1.16 2.05 -9.73
C VAL A 87 -1.58 0.80 -8.99
N TYR A 88 -2.77 0.30 -9.26
CA TYR A 88 -3.35 -0.84 -8.55
C TYR A 88 -4.22 -1.68 -9.48
N ILE A 89 -4.56 -2.89 -9.02
CA ILE A 89 -5.36 -3.85 -9.80
C ILE A 89 -6.84 -3.63 -9.47
N THR A 90 -7.66 -3.40 -10.50
CA THR A 90 -9.12 -3.24 -10.36
C THR A 90 -9.92 -4.43 -10.83
N GLN A 91 -9.33 -5.32 -11.65
CA GLN A 91 -9.99 -6.54 -12.12
C GLN A 91 -8.98 -7.69 -12.26
N GLY A 92 -9.45 -8.90 -12.06
CA GLY A 92 -8.66 -10.12 -12.22
C GLY A 92 -8.11 -10.69 -10.93
N LEU A 93 -8.26 -9.99 -9.79
CA LEU A 93 -7.92 -10.54 -8.47
C LEU A 93 -8.86 -11.69 -8.10
N THR A 94 -8.31 -12.72 -7.48
CA THR A 94 -9.07 -13.90 -7.01
C THR A 94 -9.45 -13.81 -5.53
N GLY A 95 -8.91 -12.81 -4.81
CA GLY A 95 -9.13 -12.56 -3.38
C GLY A 95 -8.12 -13.25 -2.46
N ASN A 96 -7.13 -13.97 -3.02
CA ASN A 96 -6.07 -14.64 -2.27
C ASN A 96 -4.68 -14.02 -2.51
N GLU A 97 -4.63 -12.82 -3.04
CA GLU A 97 -3.39 -12.13 -3.35
C GLU A 97 -2.70 -11.67 -2.07
N SER A 98 -1.37 -11.81 -2.05
CA SER A 98 -0.56 -11.31 -0.96
C SER A 98 -0.64 -9.80 -0.88
N THR A 99 -0.90 -9.29 0.30
CA THR A 99 -0.90 -7.86 0.59
C THR A 99 0.51 -7.37 0.91
N THR A 100 0.76 -6.09 0.69
CA THR A 100 2.05 -5.48 1.05
C THR A 100 2.19 -5.44 2.58
N ALA A 101 3.26 -6.04 3.09
CA ALA A 101 3.54 -6.09 4.55
C ALA A 101 4.23 -4.81 5.08
N SER A 102 4.49 -3.80 4.25
CA SER A 102 5.14 -2.57 4.67
C SER A 102 4.24 -1.73 5.57
N LEU A 103 4.84 -1.05 6.56
CA LEU A 103 4.13 -0.10 7.40
C LEU A 103 3.70 1.11 6.55
N ALA A 104 2.41 1.44 6.57
CA ALA A 104 1.93 2.69 6.03
C ALA A 104 2.11 3.79 7.08
N THR A 105 2.73 4.88 6.68
CA THR A 105 2.99 6.02 7.59
C THR A 105 2.71 7.33 6.87
N ILE A 106 2.10 8.27 7.56
CA ILE A 106 1.99 9.66 7.16
C ILE A 106 2.46 10.55 8.32
N ASP A 107 3.38 11.46 8.04
CA ASP A 107 3.96 12.36 9.04
C ASP A 107 3.53 13.81 8.75
N GLN A 108 3.15 14.52 9.78
CA GLN A 108 2.92 15.96 9.75
C GLN A 108 4.26 16.64 10.02
N LYS A 109 4.95 17.00 8.94
CA LYS A 109 6.32 17.50 8.97
C LYS A 109 6.52 18.68 8.01
N GLY A 110 7.09 19.76 8.52
CA GLY A 110 7.26 21.00 7.76
C GLY A 110 5.92 21.64 7.43
N CYS A 111 4.92 21.45 8.28
CA CYS A 111 3.53 21.85 8.07
C CYS A 111 2.93 21.33 6.74
N MET A 112 3.29 20.12 6.39
CA MET A 112 2.78 19.34 5.26
C MET A 112 2.46 17.93 5.73
N TYR A 113 1.66 17.19 4.99
CA TYR A 113 1.58 15.74 5.13
C TYR A 113 2.65 15.09 4.25
N VAL A 114 3.46 14.23 4.81
CA VAL A 114 4.56 13.55 4.12
C VAL A 114 4.42 12.03 4.33
N PRO A 115 4.30 11.23 3.27
CA PRO A 115 4.19 11.63 1.86
C PRO A 115 2.84 12.28 1.53
N HIS A 116 2.75 12.96 0.39
CA HIS A 116 1.52 13.57 -0.12
C HIS A 116 0.44 12.54 -0.48
N VAL A 117 0.84 11.38 -0.99
CA VAL A 117 -0.06 10.25 -1.28
C VAL A 117 0.43 9.02 -0.54
N VAL A 118 -0.47 8.38 0.19
CA VAL A 118 -0.25 7.08 0.85
C VAL A 118 -1.12 6.03 0.19
N ALA A 119 -0.51 4.95 -0.30
CA ALA A 119 -1.24 3.77 -0.74
C ALA A 119 -1.06 2.65 0.29
N MET A 120 -2.13 1.91 0.56
CA MET A 120 -2.16 0.84 1.56
C MET A 120 -3.21 -0.21 1.22
N ASN A 121 -3.12 -1.38 1.81
CA ASN A 121 -4.12 -2.41 1.65
C ASN A 121 -5.30 -2.25 2.62
N VAL A 122 -6.45 -2.78 2.22
CA VAL A 122 -7.62 -2.94 3.11
C VAL A 122 -7.19 -3.67 4.38
N GLY A 123 -7.53 -3.11 5.55
CA GLY A 123 -7.18 -3.66 6.86
C GLY A 123 -5.73 -3.41 7.30
N GLN A 124 -4.88 -2.86 6.45
CA GLN A 124 -3.54 -2.42 6.85
C GLN A 124 -3.64 -1.20 7.77
N HIS A 125 -2.73 -1.13 8.75
CA HIS A 125 -2.65 -0.01 9.67
C HIS A 125 -1.85 1.15 9.09
N LEU A 126 -2.37 2.36 9.24
CA LEU A 126 -1.69 3.62 8.97
C LEU A 126 -1.25 4.24 10.30
N THR A 127 0.05 4.47 10.42
CA THR A 127 0.61 5.24 11.53
C THR A 127 0.69 6.72 11.15
N VAL A 128 0.03 7.58 11.91
CA VAL A 128 0.07 9.03 11.74
C VAL A 128 1.00 9.63 12.79
N LEU A 129 1.98 10.41 12.34
CA LEU A 129 2.95 11.08 13.19
C LEU A 129 2.76 12.60 13.14
N ASN A 130 3.27 13.30 14.17
CA ASN A 130 3.48 14.74 14.15
C ASN A 130 4.91 15.03 14.58
N SER A 131 5.78 15.30 13.61
CA SER A 131 7.20 15.64 13.82
C SER A 131 7.44 17.16 13.94
N ASP A 132 6.40 17.97 13.79
CA ASP A 132 6.50 19.42 13.89
C ASP A 132 6.43 19.92 15.34
N LYS A 133 6.89 21.15 15.55
CA LYS A 133 6.78 21.88 16.81
C LYS A 133 5.52 22.72 16.91
N THR A 134 4.48 22.33 16.19
CA THR A 134 3.14 22.93 16.23
C THR A 134 2.06 21.86 16.21
N ALA A 135 0.85 22.21 16.61
CA ALA A 135 -0.28 21.29 16.61
C ALA A 135 -0.86 21.18 15.19
N HIS A 136 -1.24 19.97 14.84
CA HIS A 136 -1.96 19.65 13.62
C HIS A 136 -3.18 18.79 13.93
N ASN A 137 -4.01 18.55 12.95
CA ASN A 137 -4.99 17.48 12.98
C ASN A 137 -4.99 16.75 11.64
N ILE A 138 -5.36 15.48 11.67
CA ILE A 138 -5.59 14.69 10.48
C ILE A 138 -7.08 14.41 10.33
N HIS A 139 -7.63 14.73 9.16
CA HIS A 139 -9.06 14.66 8.88
C HIS A 139 -9.30 14.03 7.50
N PRO A 140 -9.29 12.68 7.40
CA PRO A 140 -9.68 11.98 6.18
C PRO A 140 -11.18 12.16 5.92
N GLN A 141 -11.53 12.34 4.66
CA GLN A 141 -12.89 12.55 4.19
C GLN A 141 -13.27 11.51 3.14
N PRO A 142 -13.51 10.24 3.57
CA PRO A 142 -13.94 9.21 2.64
C PRO A 142 -15.32 9.50 2.06
N ASN A 143 -15.64 8.83 0.96
CA ASN A 143 -16.96 8.89 0.36
C ASN A 143 -18.01 8.36 1.35
N PRO A 144 -19.05 9.15 1.68
CA PRO A 144 -20.07 8.73 2.64
C PRO A 144 -20.79 7.42 2.30
N THR A 145 -20.78 7.03 1.02
CA THR A 145 -21.40 5.78 0.55
C THR A 145 -20.39 4.65 0.37
N GLY A 146 -19.08 4.89 0.58
CA GLY A 146 -18.00 3.92 0.41
C GLY A 146 -17.83 2.93 1.56
N GLY A 147 -18.55 3.14 2.68
CA GLY A 147 -18.49 2.27 3.84
C GLY A 147 -17.34 2.56 4.81
N ASN A 148 -16.44 3.49 4.48
CA ASN A 148 -15.43 3.99 5.40
C ASN A 148 -15.96 5.22 6.16
N SER A 149 -15.61 5.34 7.45
CA SER A 149 -16.07 6.44 8.27
C SER A 149 -15.11 7.63 8.24
N GLN A 150 -15.67 8.83 8.15
CA GLN A 150 -14.93 10.07 8.36
C GLN A 150 -14.61 10.25 9.85
N TRP A 151 -13.41 10.75 10.14
CA TRP A 151 -12.99 11.11 11.49
C TRP A 151 -12.00 12.27 11.45
N ASN A 152 -11.82 12.92 12.62
CA ASN A 152 -10.89 14.03 12.79
C ASN A 152 -10.18 13.87 14.14
N LYS A 153 -8.85 13.79 14.10
CA LYS A 153 -8.02 13.63 15.31
C LYS A 153 -6.92 14.68 15.35
N SER A 154 -6.82 15.38 16.48
CA SER A 154 -5.74 16.34 16.74
C SER A 154 -4.50 15.64 17.25
N GLN A 155 -3.33 16.13 16.84
CA GLN A 155 -2.02 15.78 17.39
C GLN A 155 -1.30 17.05 17.81
N THR A 156 -1.12 17.23 19.11
CA THR A 156 -0.29 18.30 19.68
C THR A 156 1.19 17.96 19.57
N VAL A 157 2.04 18.91 19.87
CA VAL A 157 3.49 18.70 19.93
C VAL A 157 3.82 17.57 20.90
N GLY A 158 4.61 16.60 20.45
CA GLY A 158 5.01 15.46 21.28
C GLY A 158 3.91 14.43 21.55
N ALA A 159 2.73 14.56 20.93
CA ALA A 159 1.70 13.52 21.00
C ALA A 159 2.20 12.21 20.39
N GLY A 160 1.76 11.09 20.98
CA GLY A 160 2.05 9.76 20.42
C GLY A 160 1.43 9.55 19.03
N PRO A 161 1.86 8.49 18.32
CA PRO A 161 1.29 8.11 17.04
C PRO A 161 -0.23 7.84 17.13
N ILE A 162 -0.95 8.18 16.07
CA ILE A 162 -2.33 7.73 15.87
C ILE A 162 -2.27 6.51 14.95
N ASP A 163 -2.92 5.43 15.34
CA ASP A 163 -3.03 4.21 14.55
C ASP A 163 -4.47 4.02 14.07
N VAL A 164 -4.65 3.81 12.77
CA VAL A 164 -5.95 3.68 12.13
C VAL A 164 -5.90 2.68 10.97
N ALA A 165 -7.05 2.07 10.64
CA ALA A 165 -7.19 1.20 9.48
C ALA A 165 -8.54 1.46 8.80
N TRP A 166 -8.63 1.10 7.51
CA TRP A 166 -9.87 1.14 6.73
C TRP A 166 -10.27 -0.26 6.32
N SER A 167 -11.57 -0.54 6.42
CA SER A 167 -12.13 -1.87 6.14
C SER A 167 -12.63 -2.03 4.72
N ASN A 168 -12.75 -0.94 3.97
CA ASN A 168 -13.27 -0.94 2.61
C ASN A 168 -12.28 -0.32 1.63
N GLU A 169 -12.23 -0.87 0.43
CA GLU A 169 -11.46 -0.32 -0.67
C GLU A 169 -11.98 1.06 -1.06
N GLU A 170 -11.11 2.03 -1.12
CA GLU A 170 -11.43 3.38 -1.56
C GLU A 170 -10.16 4.12 -1.96
N VAL A 171 -10.11 4.57 -3.21
CA VAL A 171 -9.00 5.39 -3.72
C VAL A 171 -9.41 6.86 -3.71
N ALA A 172 -8.42 7.74 -3.54
CA ALA A 172 -8.62 9.19 -3.50
C ALA A 172 -9.34 9.72 -2.25
N ILE A 173 -9.16 9.10 -1.07
CA ILE A 173 -9.66 9.67 0.18
C ILE A 173 -8.89 10.96 0.47
N PRO A 174 -9.52 12.14 0.40
CA PRO A 174 -8.84 13.39 0.71
C PRO A 174 -8.55 13.48 2.20
N VAL A 175 -7.37 13.98 2.53
CA VAL A 175 -6.93 14.29 3.91
C VAL A 175 -6.66 15.77 4.02
N LYS A 176 -7.18 16.41 5.06
CA LYS A 176 -6.93 17.82 5.34
C LYS A 176 -6.57 18.07 6.79
N CYS A 177 -5.89 19.19 7.04
CA CYS A 177 -5.76 19.79 8.34
C CYS A 177 -6.78 20.94 8.46
N ASN A 178 -7.51 21.00 9.56
CA ASN A 178 -8.47 22.11 9.80
C ASN A 178 -7.77 23.37 10.34
N ILE A 179 -6.54 23.20 10.87
CA ILE A 179 -5.73 24.30 11.41
C ILE A 179 -4.97 24.98 10.24
N HIS A 180 -4.38 24.19 9.35
CA HIS A 180 -3.54 24.65 8.26
C HIS A 180 -4.18 24.24 6.92
N PRO A 181 -4.97 25.11 6.28
CA PRO A 181 -5.81 24.74 5.12
C PRO A 181 -5.01 24.34 3.87
N TRP A 182 -3.73 24.65 3.84
CA TRP A 182 -2.82 24.21 2.76
C TRP A 182 -2.34 22.77 2.92
N MET A 183 -2.38 22.19 4.15
CA MET A 183 -1.99 20.80 4.38
C MET A 183 -3.04 19.86 3.80
N ARG A 184 -2.66 19.19 2.74
CA ARG A 184 -3.49 18.22 2.02
C ARG A 184 -2.69 16.98 1.68
N ALA A 185 -3.35 15.84 1.66
CA ALA A 185 -2.83 14.57 1.22
C ALA A 185 -3.96 13.68 0.69
N TYR A 186 -3.61 12.53 0.17
CA TYR A 186 -4.57 11.52 -0.25
C TYR A 186 -4.19 10.15 0.29
N ILE A 187 -5.19 9.35 0.63
CA ILE A 187 -5.03 7.95 0.99
C ILE A 187 -5.73 7.10 -0.06
N ALA A 188 -5.04 6.08 -0.54
CA ALA A 188 -5.59 5.05 -1.41
C ALA A 188 -5.57 3.72 -0.66
N VAL A 189 -6.76 3.20 -0.37
CA VAL A 189 -6.97 1.89 0.25
C VAL A 189 -7.37 0.92 -0.84
N VAL A 190 -6.53 -0.07 -1.14
CA VAL A 190 -6.71 -0.98 -2.27
C VAL A 190 -6.67 -2.44 -1.84
N LYS A 191 -7.21 -3.32 -2.67
CA LYS A 191 -7.05 -4.77 -2.54
C LYS A 191 -5.85 -5.23 -3.37
N GLY A 192 -5.05 -6.15 -2.80
CA GLY A 192 -3.93 -6.76 -3.50
C GLY A 192 -2.75 -5.82 -3.79
N PRO A 193 -1.87 -6.22 -4.72
CA PRO A 193 -0.65 -5.48 -5.03
C PRO A 193 -0.91 -4.09 -5.62
N PHE A 194 -0.09 -3.13 -5.21
CA PHE A 194 -0.09 -1.76 -5.72
C PHE A 194 1.32 -1.20 -5.83
N GLY A 195 1.47 -0.10 -6.55
CA GLY A 195 2.68 0.70 -6.65
C GLY A 195 2.36 2.18 -6.60
N LEU A 196 3.32 2.97 -6.14
CA LEU A 196 3.26 4.43 -6.13
C LEU A 196 4.41 4.95 -6.98
N SER A 197 4.13 5.84 -7.94
CA SER A 197 5.18 6.39 -8.79
C SER A 197 6.02 7.43 -8.04
N ASP A 198 7.33 7.37 -8.25
CA ASP A 198 8.30 8.36 -7.77
C ASP A 198 8.44 9.55 -8.76
N GLU A 199 9.37 10.47 -8.49
CA GLU A 199 9.66 11.62 -9.36
C GLU A 199 10.20 11.23 -10.74
N SER A 200 10.77 10.04 -10.90
CA SER A 200 11.14 9.51 -12.22
C SER A 200 9.94 8.95 -12.99
N GLY A 201 8.77 8.87 -12.33
CA GLY A 201 7.58 8.21 -12.82
C GLY A 201 7.60 6.69 -12.62
N SER A 202 8.66 6.12 -12.06
CA SER A 202 8.81 4.68 -11.91
C SER A 202 7.88 4.14 -10.83
N PHE A 203 7.23 3.00 -11.11
CA PHE A 203 6.43 2.27 -10.14
C PHE A 203 6.64 0.77 -10.26
N LYS A 204 6.27 0.03 -9.21
CA LYS A 204 6.36 -1.41 -9.16
C LYS A 204 5.24 -2.02 -8.31
N LEU A 205 4.57 -3.03 -8.86
CA LEU A 205 3.69 -3.93 -8.13
C LEU A 205 4.42 -5.25 -7.92
N GLU A 206 4.66 -5.62 -6.69
CA GLU A 206 5.32 -6.88 -6.31
C GLU A 206 4.29 -7.98 -6.01
N ASN A 207 4.73 -9.22 -6.03
CA ASN A 207 3.94 -10.38 -5.63
C ASN A 207 2.63 -10.55 -6.40
N VAL A 208 2.61 -10.16 -7.68
CA VAL A 208 1.44 -10.32 -8.54
C VAL A 208 1.35 -11.77 -9.01
N PRO A 209 0.28 -12.52 -8.71
CA PRO A 209 0.13 -13.88 -9.23
C PRO A 209 0.10 -13.90 -10.76
N PRO A 210 0.44 -15.02 -11.41
CA PRO A 210 0.24 -15.17 -12.84
C PRO A 210 -1.24 -15.02 -13.21
N GLY A 211 -1.52 -14.18 -14.22
CA GLY A 211 -2.91 -13.88 -14.61
C GLY A 211 -3.01 -12.69 -15.55
N THR A 212 -4.22 -12.39 -15.97
CA THR A 212 -4.54 -11.19 -16.75
C THR A 212 -5.36 -10.23 -15.90
N TYR A 213 -4.88 -9.00 -15.79
CA TYR A 213 -5.40 -7.98 -14.89
C TYR A 213 -5.78 -6.71 -15.63
N THR A 214 -6.72 -5.95 -15.09
CA THR A 214 -6.89 -4.53 -15.42
C THR A 214 -6.20 -3.72 -14.35
N LEU A 215 -5.19 -2.94 -14.75
CA LEU A 215 -4.56 -1.95 -13.89
C LEU A 215 -5.29 -0.61 -14.01
N THR A 216 -5.37 0.10 -12.89
CA THR A 216 -5.81 1.50 -12.84
C THR A 216 -4.66 2.34 -12.27
N ALA A 217 -4.32 3.42 -12.97
CA ALA A 217 -3.43 4.47 -12.48
C ALA A 217 -4.28 5.67 -12.10
N TRP A 218 -4.22 6.10 -10.83
CA TRP A 218 -4.95 7.25 -10.32
C TRP A 218 -3.99 8.41 -9.99
N GLN A 219 -4.34 9.60 -10.44
CA GLN A 219 -3.66 10.86 -10.14
C GLN A 219 -4.69 11.91 -9.70
N GLU A 220 -4.42 12.66 -8.62
CA GLU A 220 -5.41 13.54 -7.96
C GLU A 220 -6.00 14.63 -8.88
N THR A 221 -5.22 15.16 -9.80
CA THR A 221 -5.63 16.25 -10.71
C THR A 221 -6.21 15.74 -12.03
N TYR A 222 -5.66 14.60 -12.52
CA TYR A 222 -5.97 14.08 -13.86
C TYR A 222 -6.91 12.88 -13.86
N GLY A 223 -7.28 12.37 -12.66
CA GLY A 223 -8.19 11.23 -12.54
C GLY A 223 -7.53 9.91 -12.84
N THR A 224 -8.21 9.03 -13.55
CA THR A 224 -7.80 7.63 -13.74
C THR A 224 -7.55 7.29 -15.19
N GLN A 225 -6.60 6.37 -15.40
CA GLN A 225 -6.38 5.64 -16.66
C GLN A 225 -6.33 4.15 -16.38
N THR A 226 -6.71 3.34 -17.35
CA THR A 226 -6.72 1.88 -17.22
C THR A 226 -6.04 1.21 -18.39
N GLN A 227 -5.39 0.06 -18.13
CA GLN A 227 -4.90 -0.83 -19.19
C GLN A 227 -4.87 -2.28 -18.71
N LYS A 228 -4.89 -3.21 -19.65
CA LYS A 228 -4.74 -4.64 -19.38
C LYS A 228 -3.26 -5.05 -19.39
N VAL A 229 -2.91 -5.96 -18.48
CA VAL A 229 -1.58 -6.55 -18.40
C VAL A 229 -1.71 -8.05 -18.14
N THR A 230 -0.82 -8.85 -18.75
CA THR A 230 -0.70 -10.28 -18.46
C THR A 230 0.62 -10.52 -17.74
N VAL A 231 0.53 -11.10 -16.54
CA VAL A 231 1.67 -11.43 -15.69
C VAL A 231 1.97 -12.92 -15.78
N ALA A 232 3.21 -13.26 -16.09
CA ALA A 232 3.70 -14.64 -16.08
C ALA A 232 4.49 -14.92 -14.80
N ALA A 233 4.53 -16.20 -14.40
CA ALA A 233 5.28 -16.62 -13.22
C ALA A 233 6.77 -16.24 -13.31
N GLY A 234 7.30 -15.60 -12.28
CA GLY A 234 8.70 -15.23 -12.15
C GLY A 234 9.22 -14.22 -13.18
N LYS A 235 8.35 -13.56 -13.94
CA LYS A 235 8.74 -12.58 -14.96
C LYS A 235 8.08 -11.22 -14.71
N PRO A 236 8.80 -10.11 -14.96
CA PRO A 236 8.18 -8.80 -14.96
C PRO A 236 7.26 -8.63 -16.17
N ALA A 237 6.09 -8.04 -15.96
CA ALA A 237 5.24 -7.48 -16.99
C ALA A 237 5.41 -5.95 -16.99
N THR A 238 5.29 -5.32 -18.15
CA THR A 238 5.44 -3.87 -18.27
C THR A 238 4.09 -3.19 -18.51
N ALA A 239 3.87 -2.06 -17.84
CA ALA A 239 2.69 -1.22 -18.01
C ALA A 239 3.09 0.25 -17.87
N ASP A 240 2.91 1.05 -18.91
CA ASP A 240 3.23 2.47 -18.89
C ASP A 240 1.96 3.31 -19.04
N PHE A 241 1.92 4.46 -18.36
CA PHE A 241 0.82 5.41 -18.40
C PHE A 241 1.31 6.79 -18.80
N THR A 242 0.46 7.56 -19.48
CA THR A 242 0.79 8.93 -19.87
C THR A 242 -0.40 9.84 -19.57
N PHE A 243 -0.24 10.75 -18.61
CA PHE A 243 -1.23 11.77 -18.30
C PHE A 243 -0.93 13.04 -19.08
N LYS A 244 -1.97 13.65 -19.67
CA LYS A 244 -1.85 14.87 -20.47
C LYS A 244 -2.22 16.09 -19.64
N GLY A 245 -1.38 17.10 -19.72
CA GLY A 245 -1.71 18.44 -19.24
C GLY A 245 -2.96 18.99 -19.95
N LYS A 246 -3.75 19.77 -19.20
CA LYS A 246 -4.90 20.51 -19.77
C LYS A 246 -4.46 21.81 -20.37
#